data_f3ee780c5fb86efe9d158a7c2ad78597
#
_entry.id   f3ee780c5fb86efe9d158a7c2ad78597
#
_cell.length_a   1.000
_cell.length_b   1.000
_cell.length_c   1.000
_cell.angle_alpha   90.00
_cell.angle_beta   90.00
_cell.angle_gamma   90.00
#
_symmetry.space_group_name_H-M   'P 1'
#
loop_
_entity.id
_entity.type
_entity.pdbx_description
1 polymer ?
#
loop_
_entity_poly.entity_id
_entity_poly.type
_entity_poly.pdbx_seq_one_letter_code
_entity_poly.pdbx_strand_id
1 'polypeptide(L)'
;MTDHLALLRSKLVHLARMRSHLGYSVTQVQQFVPVAHWPALAADQHESLAAFRVRFSEYQEHLGKTMRAVAIEEEVDVDRFGTVLAFMERLQVLDSADHWKLIRELRNAVNHDYEDNSAKLNAFIEQMLAEVAALEGYHQRLINFCTQAYGLDAT
;
A
#
# COMPACT_ATOMS: atom_id res chain seq x y z
N MET A 1 -2.17 22.05 18.03
CA MET A 1 -2.00 20.66 17.56
C MET A 1 -1.06 19.93 18.51
N THR A 2 -1.44 18.74 18.96
CA THR A 2 -0.57 17.93 19.80
C THR A 2 0.60 17.38 18.98
N ASP A 3 1.67 16.97 19.65
CA ASP A 3 2.85 16.37 18.98
C ASP A 3 2.45 15.11 18.20
N HIS A 4 1.53 14.30 18.73
CA HIS A 4 1.05 13.09 18.07
C HIS A 4 0.27 13.41 16.79
N LEU A 5 -0.57 14.44 16.80
CA LEU A 5 -1.30 14.87 15.60
C LEU A 5 -0.35 15.47 14.55
N ALA A 6 0.69 16.19 14.98
CA ALA A 6 1.71 16.67 14.06
C ALA A 6 2.46 15.50 13.38
N LEU A 7 2.78 14.45 14.14
CA LEU A 7 3.39 13.24 13.60
C LEU A 7 2.46 12.53 12.62
N LEU A 8 1.19 12.42 12.97
CA LEU A 8 0.18 11.81 12.10
C LEU A 8 0.04 12.56 10.77
N ARG A 9 0.00 13.89 10.84
CA ARG A 9 -0.03 14.73 9.63
C ARG A 9 1.20 14.48 8.76
N SER A 10 2.38 14.40 9.37
CA SER A 10 3.63 14.09 8.65
C SER A 10 3.56 12.74 7.95
N LYS A 11 2.99 11.72 8.60
CA LYS A 11 2.80 10.39 7.99
C LYS A 11 1.86 10.46 6.79
N LEU A 12 0.78 11.22 6.87
CA LEU A 12 -0.16 11.37 5.76
C LEU A 12 0.48 12.09 4.56
N VAL A 13 1.27 13.13 4.81
CA VAL A 13 2.03 13.82 3.76
C VAL A 13 3.01 12.86 3.08
N HIS A 14 3.69 12.04 3.85
CA HIS A 14 4.63 11.04 3.34
C HIS A 14 3.93 9.99 2.48
N LEU A 15 2.77 9.51 2.92
CA LEU A 15 1.94 8.58 2.15
C LEU A 15 1.51 9.17 0.81
N ALA A 16 1.16 10.45 0.77
CA ALA A 16 0.78 11.11 -0.48
C ALA A 16 1.93 11.08 -1.49
N ARG A 17 3.17 11.27 -1.04
CA ARG A 17 4.35 11.15 -1.88
C ARG A 17 4.57 9.72 -2.38
N MET A 18 4.41 8.75 -1.49
CA MET A 18 4.53 7.33 -1.84
C MET A 18 3.48 6.93 -2.89
N ARG A 19 2.25 7.39 -2.73
CA ARG A 19 1.18 7.17 -3.70
C ARG A 19 1.55 7.72 -5.08
N SER A 20 2.09 8.92 -5.13
CA SER A 20 2.54 9.55 -6.37
C SER A 20 3.64 8.75 -7.05
N HIS A 21 4.65 8.31 -6.31
CA HIS A 21 5.76 7.50 -6.86
C HIS A 21 5.27 6.13 -7.33
N LEU A 22 4.37 5.50 -6.59
CA LEU A 22 3.76 4.23 -7.00
C LEU A 22 2.97 4.41 -8.30
N GLY A 23 2.20 5.49 -8.41
CA GLY A 23 1.44 5.80 -9.63
C GLY A 23 2.33 5.92 -10.85
N TYR A 24 3.48 6.55 -10.72
CA TYR A 24 4.48 6.60 -11.79
C TYR A 24 4.96 5.21 -12.19
N SER A 25 5.32 4.38 -11.19
CA SER A 25 5.76 3.00 -11.45
C SER A 25 4.70 2.16 -12.13
N VAL A 26 3.43 2.32 -11.73
CA VAL A 26 2.29 1.64 -12.39
C VAL A 26 2.26 1.99 -13.88
N THR A 27 2.38 3.28 -14.20
CA THR A 27 2.38 3.75 -15.58
C THR A 27 3.51 3.11 -16.40
N GLN A 28 4.70 3.01 -15.82
CA GLN A 28 5.86 2.40 -16.49
C GLN A 28 5.66 0.90 -16.73
N VAL A 29 5.24 0.17 -15.71
CA VAL A 29 5.06 -1.28 -15.77
C VAL A 29 3.94 -1.66 -16.73
N GLN A 30 2.85 -0.91 -16.78
CA GLN A 30 1.72 -1.18 -17.67
C GLN A 30 2.08 -1.12 -19.15
N GLN A 31 3.20 -0.50 -19.52
CA GLN A 31 3.64 -0.41 -20.91
C GLN A 31 4.12 -1.75 -21.48
N PHE A 32 4.53 -2.69 -20.63
CA PHE A 32 5.14 -3.94 -21.10
C PHE A 32 4.64 -5.21 -20.41
N VAL A 33 3.77 -5.11 -19.42
CA VAL A 33 3.18 -6.31 -18.80
C VAL A 33 1.86 -6.67 -19.47
N PRO A 34 1.49 -7.98 -19.57
CA PRO A 34 2.27 -9.13 -19.10
C PRO A 34 3.52 -9.36 -19.96
N VAL A 35 4.57 -9.88 -19.31
CA VAL A 35 5.84 -10.14 -19.98
C VAL A 35 5.75 -11.47 -20.73
N ALA A 36 5.94 -11.44 -22.06
CA ALA A 36 5.86 -12.61 -22.90
C ALA A 36 7.11 -13.50 -22.74
N HIS A 37 8.29 -12.88 -22.61
CA HIS A 37 9.54 -13.63 -22.55
C HIS A 37 10.51 -12.92 -21.59
N TRP A 38 10.57 -13.42 -20.37
CA TRP A 38 11.34 -12.82 -19.28
C TRP A 38 12.84 -12.67 -19.60
N PRO A 39 13.51 -13.67 -20.22
CA PRO A 39 14.93 -13.50 -20.55
C PRO A 39 15.24 -12.36 -21.53
N ALA A 40 14.26 -11.93 -22.33
CA ALA A 40 14.42 -10.84 -23.28
C ALA A 40 14.03 -9.49 -22.71
N LEU A 41 13.62 -9.42 -21.45
CA LEU A 41 13.22 -8.18 -20.81
C LEU A 41 14.41 -7.22 -20.73
N ALA A 42 14.21 -5.97 -21.16
CA ALA A 42 15.26 -4.96 -21.17
C ALA A 42 15.63 -4.52 -19.73
N ALA A 43 16.83 -4.01 -19.55
CA ALA A 43 17.34 -3.60 -18.26
C ALA A 43 16.46 -2.51 -17.59
N ASP A 44 15.98 -1.55 -18.37
CA ASP A 44 15.09 -0.49 -17.88
C ASP A 44 13.73 -1.02 -17.45
N GLN A 45 13.24 -2.08 -18.12
CA GLN A 45 12.00 -2.75 -17.75
C GLN A 45 12.16 -3.54 -16.43
N HIS A 46 13.29 -4.21 -16.25
CA HIS A 46 13.64 -4.84 -14.96
C HIS A 46 13.68 -3.82 -13.83
N GLU A 47 14.29 -2.66 -14.07
CA GLU A 47 14.31 -1.56 -13.10
C GLU A 47 12.90 -1.08 -12.75
N SER A 48 12.05 -0.90 -13.74
CA SER A 48 10.66 -0.47 -13.53
C SER A 48 9.87 -1.47 -12.68
N LEU A 49 10.05 -2.77 -12.93
CA LEU A 49 9.43 -3.82 -12.14
C LEU A 49 9.94 -3.82 -10.70
N ALA A 50 11.25 -3.69 -10.51
CA ALA A 50 11.84 -3.62 -9.18
C ALA A 50 11.31 -2.41 -8.41
N ALA A 51 11.27 -1.25 -9.05
CA ALA A 51 10.73 -0.03 -8.45
C ALA A 51 9.26 -0.19 -8.07
N PHE A 52 8.46 -0.78 -8.96
CA PHE A 52 7.03 -1.03 -8.69
C PHE A 52 6.84 -1.90 -7.44
N ARG A 53 7.57 -3.01 -7.34
CA ARG A 53 7.46 -3.93 -6.19
C ARG A 53 7.86 -3.25 -4.89
N VAL A 54 8.96 -2.50 -4.89
CA VAL A 54 9.43 -1.77 -3.70
C VAL A 54 8.41 -0.71 -3.29
N ARG A 55 7.93 0.08 -4.24
CA ARG A 55 6.99 1.18 -3.97
C ARG A 55 5.62 0.66 -3.51
N PHE A 56 5.14 -0.43 -4.09
CA PHE A 56 3.93 -1.10 -3.62
C PHE A 56 4.09 -1.56 -2.16
N SER A 57 5.19 -2.24 -1.87
CA SER A 57 5.47 -2.78 -0.54
C SER A 57 5.60 -1.67 0.52
N GLU A 58 6.33 -0.61 0.20
CA GLU A 58 6.50 0.54 1.09
C GLU A 58 5.17 1.26 1.36
N TYR A 59 4.40 1.48 0.32
CA TYR A 59 3.10 2.14 0.44
C TYR A 59 2.15 1.34 1.33
N GLN A 60 2.05 0.04 1.09
CA GLN A 60 1.23 -0.86 1.90
C GLN A 60 1.70 -0.87 3.37
N GLU A 61 3.01 -0.98 3.60
CA GLU A 61 3.58 -0.99 4.94
C GLU A 61 3.33 0.32 5.70
N HIS A 62 3.61 1.45 5.07
CA HIS A 62 3.44 2.76 5.71
C HIS A 62 1.98 3.13 5.90
N LEU A 63 1.10 2.68 5.02
CA LEU A 63 -0.34 2.84 5.23
C LEU A 63 -0.79 2.06 6.48
N GLY A 64 -0.28 0.86 6.68
CA GLY A 64 -0.51 0.07 7.89
C GLY A 64 -0.01 0.78 9.16
N LYS A 65 1.18 1.35 9.10
CA LYS A 65 1.75 2.10 10.23
C LYS A 65 0.93 3.36 10.54
N THR A 66 0.38 4.00 9.52
CA THR A 66 -0.46 5.19 9.70
C THR A 66 -1.82 4.80 10.30
N MET A 67 -2.41 3.69 9.88
CA MET A 67 -3.62 3.16 10.51
C MET A 67 -3.38 2.87 12.00
N ARG A 68 -2.23 2.29 12.35
CA ARG A 68 -1.85 2.06 13.74
C ARG A 68 -1.74 3.37 14.52
N ALA A 69 -1.15 4.41 13.92
CA ALA A 69 -1.05 5.72 14.55
C ALA A 69 -2.42 6.35 14.83
N VAL A 70 -3.38 6.17 13.92
CA VAL A 70 -4.77 6.60 14.13
C VAL A 70 -5.41 5.82 15.28
N ALA A 71 -5.20 4.51 15.32
CA ALA A 71 -5.72 3.68 16.41
C ALA A 71 -5.18 4.12 17.78
N ILE A 72 -3.90 4.50 17.85
CA ILE A 72 -3.29 5.05 19.07
C ILE A 72 -4.00 6.36 19.48
N GLU A 73 -4.24 7.25 18.51
CA GLU A 73 -4.93 8.52 18.80
C GLU A 73 -6.35 8.28 19.31
N GLU A 74 -7.02 7.22 18.84
CA GLU A 74 -8.37 6.84 19.26
C GLU A 74 -8.37 5.94 20.51
N GLU A 75 -7.22 5.80 21.16
CA GLU A 75 -7.06 5.03 22.39
C GLU A 75 -7.43 3.54 22.24
N VAL A 76 -7.22 3.00 21.04
CA VAL A 76 -7.40 1.58 20.74
C VAL A 76 -6.11 0.84 21.06
N ASP A 77 -6.21 -0.36 21.65
CA ASP A 77 -5.07 -1.23 21.91
C ASP A 77 -4.42 -1.65 20.56
N VAL A 78 -3.13 -1.41 20.44
CA VAL A 78 -2.37 -1.68 19.22
C VAL A 78 -1.33 -2.79 19.40
N ASP A 79 -1.37 -3.53 20.49
CA ASP A 79 -0.44 -4.64 20.76
C ASP A 79 -0.52 -5.72 19.68
N ARG A 80 -1.72 -5.91 19.12
CA ARG A 80 -1.96 -6.82 18.01
C ARG A 80 -2.46 -6.03 16.80
N PHE A 81 -1.80 -6.21 15.67
CA PHE A 81 -2.21 -5.51 14.45
C PHE A 81 -3.61 -5.90 13.98
N GLY A 82 -4.04 -7.12 14.27
CA GLY A 82 -5.43 -7.56 13.99
C GLY A 82 -6.48 -6.68 14.65
N THR A 83 -6.20 -6.15 15.85
CA THR A 83 -7.09 -5.19 16.52
C THR A 83 -7.17 -3.87 15.76
N VAL A 84 -6.03 -3.39 15.23
CA VAL A 84 -5.98 -2.19 14.38
C VAL A 84 -6.82 -2.38 13.13
N LEU A 85 -6.68 -3.53 12.46
CA LEU A 85 -7.45 -3.82 11.25
C LEU A 85 -8.94 -3.91 11.52
N ALA A 86 -9.34 -4.55 12.63
CA ALA A 86 -10.75 -4.63 13.02
C ALA A 86 -11.33 -3.23 13.29
N PHE A 87 -10.56 -2.36 13.92
CA PHE A 87 -10.95 -0.97 14.16
C PHE A 87 -11.12 -0.20 12.85
N MET A 88 -10.18 -0.34 11.92
CA MET A 88 -10.25 0.29 10.59
C MET A 88 -11.45 -0.20 9.79
N GLU A 89 -11.81 -1.47 9.93
CA GLU A 89 -13.02 -2.03 9.32
C GLU A 89 -14.28 -1.38 9.89
N ARG A 90 -14.34 -1.22 11.21
CA ARG A 90 -15.48 -0.52 11.88
C ARG A 90 -15.58 0.94 11.46
N LEU A 91 -14.46 1.61 11.25
CA LEU A 91 -14.43 2.99 10.74
C LEU A 91 -14.75 3.08 9.24
N GLN A 92 -14.90 1.95 8.57
CA GLN A 92 -15.10 1.87 7.12
C GLN A 92 -13.94 2.47 6.32
N VAL A 93 -12.75 2.47 6.89
CA VAL A 93 -11.50 2.76 6.17
C VAL A 93 -11.12 1.56 5.32
N LEU A 94 -11.26 0.36 5.86
CA LEU A 94 -11.05 -0.91 5.15
C LEU A 94 -12.38 -1.56 4.82
N ASP A 95 -12.45 -2.21 3.65
CA ASP A 95 -13.60 -3.06 3.32
C ASP A 95 -13.64 -4.27 4.23
N SER A 96 -12.48 -4.92 4.45
CA SER A 96 -12.35 -6.01 5.41
C SER A 96 -10.90 -6.15 5.86
N ALA A 97 -10.71 -6.64 7.09
CA ALA A 97 -9.39 -6.99 7.61
C ALA A 97 -8.75 -8.10 6.77
N ASP A 98 -9.55 -9.05 6.28
CA ASP A 98 -9.07 -10.16 5.46
C ASP A 98 -8.51 -9.69 4.13
N HIS A 99 -9.12 -8.70 3.49
CA HIS A 99 -8.60 -8.12 2.25
C HIS A 99 -7.22 -7.50 2.46
N TRP A 100 -7.04 -6.77 3.57
CA TRP A 100 -5.72 -6.20 3.91
C TRP A 100 -4.67 -7.29 4.06
N LYS A 101 -5.01 -8.37 4.76
CA LYS A 101 -4.10 -9.51 4.95
C LYS A 101 -3.73 -10.16 3.62
N LEU A 102 -4.69 -10.26 2.71
CA LEU A 102 -4.49 -10.82 1.38
C LEU A 102 -3.48 -9.98 0.56
N ILE A 103 -3.62 -8.64 0.61
CA ILE A 103 -2.67 -7.73 -0.04
C ILE A 103 -1.26 -7.90 0.54
N ARG A 104 -1.16 -8.04 1.86
CA ARG A 104 0.13 -8.26 2.53
C ARG A 104 0.76 -9.59 2.13
N GLU A 105 -0.02 -10.64 2.02
CA GLU A 105 0.45 -11.96 1.56
C GLU A 105 0.94 -11.89 0.12
N LEU A 106 0.24 -11.20 -0.74
CA LEU A 106 0.63 -10.97 -2.13
C LEU A 106 1.98 -10.26 -2.21
N ARG A 107 2.19 -9.23 -1.42
CA ARG A 107 3.47 -8.53 -1.32
C ARG A 107 4.61 -9.47 -0.90
N ASN A 108 4.37 -10.32 0.09
CA ASN A 108 5.37 -11.26 0.59
C ASN A 108 5.70 -12.34 -0.44
N ALA A 109 4.69 -12.87 -1.13
CA ALA A 109 4.86 -13.91 -2.14
C ALA A 109 5.76 -13.44 -3.30
N VAL A 110 5.56 -12.21 -3.77
CA VAL A 110 6.35 -11.65 -4.87
C VAL A 110 7.83 -11.52 -4.52
N ASN A 111 8.17 -11.31 -3.25
CA ASN A 111 9.56 -11.15 -2.82
C ASN A 111 10.33 -12.49 -2.77
N HIS A 112 9.65 -13.63 -2.83
CA HIS A 112 10.28 -14.93 -2.58
C HIS A 112 10.34 -15.89 -3.79
N ASP A 113 9.44 -15.76 -4.78
CA ASP A 113 9.18 -16.85 -5.73
C ASP A 113 9.38 -16.48 -7.20
N TYR A 114 10.01 -15.39 -7.54
CA TYR A 114 9.85 -14.86 -8.89
C TYR A 114 10.85 -15.38 -9.96
N GLU A 115 11.87 -16.14 -9.62
CA GLU A 115 12.91 -16.49 -10.61
C GLU A 115 12.57 -17.71 -11.46
N ASP A 116 11.74 -18.64 -10.97
CA ASP A 116 11.59 -19.96 -11.57
C ASP A 116 10.31 -20.18 -12.38
N ASN A 117 9.35 -19.23 -12.36
CA ASN A 117 8.07 -19.44 -13.04
C ASN A 117 7.49 -18.11 -13.56
N SER A 118 7.67 -17.86 -14.86
CA SER A 118 7.24 -16.62 -15.51
C SER A 118 5.72 -16.42 -15.49
N ALA A 119 4.94 -17.49 -15.62
CA ALA A 119 3.48 -17.42 -15.57
C ALA A 119 3.00 -16.97 -14.16
N LYS A 120 3.62 -17.54 -13.12
CA LYS A 120 3.33 -17.19 -11.73
C LYS A 120 3.71 -15.76 -11.43
N LEU A 121 4.86 -15.30 -11.92
CA LEU A 121 5.31 -13.92 -11.74
C LEU A 121 4.37 -12.92 -12.43
N ASN A 122 3.95 -13.21 -13.67
CA ASN A 122 2.97 -12.38 -14.37
C ASN A 122 1.65 -12.29 -13.59
N ALA A 123 1.18 -13.42 -13.03
CA ALA A 123 -0.04 -13.45 -12.24
C ALA A 123 0.08 -12.58 -10.98
N PHE A 124 1.22 -12.62 -10.29
CA PHE A 124 1.46 -11.79 -9.10
C PHE A 124 1.50 -10.30 -9.45
N ILE A 125 2.18 -9.92 -10.52
CA ILE A 125 2.25 -8.52 -10.96
C ILE A 125 0.87 -8.02 -11.34
N GLU A 126 0.10 -8.81 -12.06
CA GLU A 126 -1.27 -8.48 -12.45
C GLU A 126 -2.16 -8.25 -11.22
N GLN A 127 -2.06 -9.13 -10.21
CA GLN A 127 -2.78 -8.97 -8.96
C GLN A 127 -2.34 -7.72 -8.19
N MET A 128 -1.03 -7.45 -8.12
CA MET A 128 -0.52 -6.23 -7.47
C MET A 128 -1.06 -4.99 -8.16
N LEU A 129 -1.05 -4.94 -9.49
CA LEU A 129 -1.61 -3.82 -10.25
C LEU A 129 -3.10 -3.64 -9.95
N ALA A 130 -3.85 -4.73 -9.86
CA ALA A 130 -5.29 -4.69 -9.55
C ALA A 130 -5.54 -4.15 -8.12
N GLU A 131 -4.63 -4.43 -7.18
CA GLU A 131 -4.80 -4.00 -5.78
C GLU A 131 -4.34 -2.57 -5.50
N VAL A 132 -3.65 -1.91 -6.43
CA VAL A 132 -3.22 -0.52 -6.25
C VAL A 132 -4.42 0.39 -6.00
N ALA A 133 -5.49 0.24 -6.77
CA ALA A 133 -6.71 1.06 -6.60
C ALA A 133 -7.34 0.86 -5.22
N ALA A 134 -7.33 -0.36 -4.69
CA ALA A 134 -7.84 -0.64 -3.35
C ALA A 134 -7.01 0.06 -2.27
N LEU A 135 -5.68 -0.01 -2.37
CA LEU A 135 -4.78 0.68 -1.44
C LEU A 135 -4.99 2.19 -1.48
N GLU A 136 -5.11 2.76 -2.66
CA GLU A 136 -5.37 4.19 -2.83
C GLU A 136 -6.72 4.59 -2.24
N GLY A 137 -7.74 3.74 -2.39
CA GLY A 137 -9.06 3.95 -1.80
C GLY A 137 -9.00 3.92 -0.27
N TYR A 138 -8.28 2.99 0.31
CA TYR A 138 -8.08 2.91 1.76
C TYR A 138 -7.33 4.14 2.28
N HIS A 139 -6.29 4.56 1.59
CA HIS A 139 -5.55 5.78 1.91
C HIS A 139 -6.49 6.99 1.89
N GLN A 140 -7.31 7.15 0.86
CA GLN A 140 -8.23 8.27 0.76
C GLN A 140 -9.26 8.27 1.90
N ARG A 141 -9.80 7.10 2.27
CA ARG A 141 -10.73 6.98 3.39
C ARG A 141 -10.06 7.34 4.71
N LEU A 142 -8.80 6.97 4.89
CA LEU A 142 -8.02 7.32 6.08
C LEU A 142 -7.80 8.84 6.15
N ILE A 143 -7.44 9.48 5.03
CA ILE A 143 -7.33 10.93 4.93
C ILE A 143 -8.66 11.59 5.33
N ASN A 144 -9.77 11.12 4.79
CA ASN A 144 -11.09 11.69 5.06
C ASN A 144 -11.44 11.58 6.55
N PHE A 145 -11.14 10.44 7.17
CA PHE A 145 -11.33 10.25 8.60
C PHE A 145 -10.50 11.26 9.41
N CYS A 146 -9.21 11.40 9.10
CA CYS A 146 -8.32 12.30 9.82
C CYS A 146 -8.71 13.76 9.64
N THR A 147 -9.20 14.13 8.47
CA THR A 147 -9.70 15.47 8.21
C THR A 147 -10.92 15.78 9.07
N GLN A 148 -11.89 14.85 9.13
CA GLN A 148 -13.12 15.04 9.91
C GLN A 148 -12.87 14.99 11.41
N ALA A 149 -12.07 14.01 11.86
CA ALA A 149 -11.87 13.76 13.30
C ALA A 149 -10.89 14.74 13.93
N TYR A 150 -9.84 15.14 13.19
CA TYR A 150 -8.73 15.90 13.75
C TYR A 150 -8.49 17.25 13.06
N GLY A 151 -9.21 17.55 11.99
CA GLY A 151 -8.99 18.76 11.20
C GLY A 151 -7.65 18.78 10.48
N LEU A 152 -7.07 17.61 10.18
CA LEU A 152 -5.79 17.52 9.50
C LEU A 152 -5.95 17.73 8.00
N ASP A 153 -5.10 18.63 7.45
CA ASP A 153 -4.92 18.79 6.03
C ASP A 153 -3.80 17.82 5.60
N ALA A 154 -4.12 16.89 4.71
CA ALA A 154 -3.23 15.80 4.33
C ALA A 154 -2.59 16.01 2.95
N THR A 155 -2.73 17.18 2.38
CA THR A 155 -2.15 17.52 1.08
C THR A 155 -0.91 18.40 1.20
#